data_72d14b47dbb73a2d4dca581d68d7eac8
#
_entry.id   72d14b47dbb73a2d4dca581d68d7eac8
#
_cell.length_a   1.000
_cell.length_b   1.000
_cell.length_c   1.000
_cell.angle_alpha   90.00
_cell.angle_beta   90.00
_cell.angle_gamma   90.00
#
_symmetry.space_group_name_H-M   'P 1'
#
loop_
_entity.id
_entity.type
_entity.pdbx_description
1 polymer ?
#
loop_
_entity_poly.entity_id
_entity_poly.type
_entity_poly.pdbx_seq_one_letter_code
_entity_poly.pdbx_strand_id
1 'polypeptide(L)'
;ASATALYIDSIKQGVTTVFDHHASYGEIPGTLHTIAEESKRLGLRSCLCYEVSDRDGEEKCLQAIKENADFITECEQRKDPMLAAMFGGHALFTISDKTFDRMVEANNGRTGYHIHVSEGMNDVYDSLQNYGRRPVQRLQDHGILGPKTILGHCIHVNTAEMEIIKETGTMVVNNPESNMGNAIGICPVLQLYKRGILLGMGTDAYTNDMLESLKVALCSQRSQNCLPNVGWCEVTDMLFKNNAKI
;
A
#
# COMPACT_ATOMS: atom_id res chain seq x y z
N ALA A 1 0.65 22.33 -3.91
CA ALA A 1 1.30 22.80 -2.66
C ALA A 1 1.63 21.65 -1.72
N SER A 2 0.66 20.75 -1.36
CA SER A 2 0.93 19.63 -0.43
C SER A 2 1.94 18.62 -0.98
N ALA A 3 1.79 18.16 -2.23
CA ALA A 3 2.74 17.28 -2.89
C ALA A 3 4.14 17.89 -2.95
N THR A 4 4.26 19.20 -3.24
CA THR A 4 5.54 19.91 -3.23
C THR A 4 6.24 19.84 -1.87
N ALA A 5 5.50 20.12 -0.80
CA ALA A 5 6.04 20.09 0.56
C ALA A 5 6.50 18.68 0.95
N LEU A 6 5.66 17.68 0.69
CA LEU A 6 5.96 16.27 0.97
C LEU A 6 7.22 15.81 0.21
N TYR A 7 7.31 16.08 -1.08
CA TYR A 7 8.43 15.63 -1.90
C TYR A 7 9.74 16.34 -1.57
N ILE A 8 9.71 17.63 -1.23
CA ILE A 8 10.89 18.35 -0.74
C ILE A 8 11.39 17.72 0.57
N ASP A 9 10.48 17.41 1.50
CA ASP A 9 10.84 16.77 2.77
C ASP A 9 11.38 15.36 2.53
N SER A 10 10.72 14.55 1.69
CA SER A 10 11.19 13.22 1.30
C SER A 10 12.62 13.26 0.73
N ILE A 11 12.93 14.20 -0.16
CA ILE A 11 14.27 14.37 -0.73
C ILE A 11 15.29 14.71 0.35
N LYS A 12 14.94 15.58 1.30
CA LYS A 12 15.82 15.93 2.44
C LYS A 12 16.11 14.72 3.33
N GLN A 13 15.18 13.79 3.45
CA GLN A 13 15.34 12.55 4.19
C GLN A 13 16.03 11.44 3.38
N GLY A 14 16.45 11.73 2.13
CA GLY A 14 17.16 10.78 1.28
C GLY A 14 16.26 9.78 0.55
N VAL A 15 14.96 10.01 0.50
CA VAL A 15 14.02 9.20 -0.27
C VAL A 15 14.25 9.44 -1.76
N THR A 16 14.36 8.37 -2.54
CA THR A 16 14.61 8.42 -3.99
C THR A 16 13.41 8.00 -4.83
N THR A 17 12.45 7.33 -4.22
CA THR A 17 11.24 6.84 -4.89
C THR A 17 10.08 6.85 -3.88
N VAL A 18 8.93 7.32 -4.30
CA VAL A 18 7.70 7.34 -3.50
C VAL A 18 6.65 6.47 -4.18
N PHE A 19 6.03 5.56 -3.43
CA PHE A 19 4.77 4.92 -3.79
C PHE A 19 3.66 5.69 -3.06
N ASP A 20 2.93 6.53 -3.80
CA ASP A 20 1.94 7.45 -3.24
C ASP A 20 0.52 6.87 -3.41
N HIS A 21 -0.16 6.68 -2.29
CA HIS A 21 -1.55 6.25 -2.23
C HIS A 21 -2.41 7.48 -1.96
N HIS A 22 -2.84 8.16 -3.03
CA HIS A 22 -3.45 9.48 -2.96
C HIS A 22 -4.96 9.45 -2.71
N ALA A 23 -5.43 10.35 -1.86
CA ALA A 23 -6.84 10.61 -1.62
C ALA A 23 -7.14 12.11 -1.59
N SER A 24 -8.15 12.56 -2.33
CA SER A 24 -8.60 13.97 -2.36
C SER A 24 -10.09 14.04 -2.70
N TYR A 25 -10.94 13.86 -1.71
CA TYR A 25 -12.41 13.74 -1.91
C TYR A 25 -13.09 15.00 -2.45
N GLY A 26 -12.44 16.15 -2.37
CA GLY A 26 -12.95 17.42 -2.88
C GLY A 26 -12.76 17.59 -4.40
N GLU A 27 -11.75 16.93 -4.98
CA GLU A 27 -11.45 16.98 -6.39
C GLU A 27 -10.67 15.71 -6.77
N ILE A 28 -11.25 14.86 -7.63
CA ILE A 28 -10.67 13.57 -8.01
C ILE A 28 -9.98 13.63 -9.37
N PRO A 29 -10.66 14.06 -10.46
CA PRO A 29 -10.10 14.00 -11.80
C PRO A 29 -8.84 14.86 -11.97
N GLY A 30 -7.76 14.26 -12.51
CA GLY A 30 -6.51 14.94 -12.84
C GLY A 30 -5.57 15.19 -11.66
N THR A 31 -5.88 14.68 -10.47
CA THR A 31 -5.03 14.85 -9.27
C THR A 31 -3.72 14.08 -9.39
N LEU A 32 -3.76 12.84 -9.89
CA LEU A 32 -2.55 12.03 -10.11
C LEU A 32 -1.62 12.67 -11.14
N HIS A 33 -2.18 13.21 -12.22
CA HIS A 33 -1.42 14.00 -13.20
C HIS A 33 -0.71 15.18 -12.53
N THR A 34 -1.43 15.97 -11.72
CA THR A 34 -0.88 17.13 -11.02
C THR A 34 0.26 16.73 -10.07
N ILE A 35 0.12 15.62 -9.35
CA ILE A 35 1.15 15.10 -8.46
C ILE A 35 2.36 14.60 -9.26
N ALA A 36 2.15 13.92 -10.38
CA ALA A 36 3.19 13.43 -11.27
C ALA A 36 4.05 14.56 -11.85
N GLU A 37 3.42 15.65 -12.32
CA GLU A 37 4.16 16.83 -12.82
C GLU A 37 5.01 17.46 -11.71
N GLU A 38 4.50 17.50 -10.49
CA GLU A 38 5.26 18.04 -9.35
C GLU A 38 6.42 17.12 -8.95
N SER A 39 6.23 15.79 -8.93
CA SER A 39 7.28 14.82 -8.71
C SER A 39 8.40 14.97 -9.74
N LYS A 40 8.03 15.06 -11.01
CA LYS A 40 8.96 15.27 -12.12
C LYS A 40 9.75 16.60 -11.98
N ARG A 41 9.07 17.69 -11.64
CA ARG A 41 9.68 19.01 -11.43
C ARG A 41 10.75 18.97 -10.34
N LEU A 42 10.55 18.16 -9.31
CA LEU A 42 11.47 18.01 -8.18
C LEU A 42 12.52 16.91 -8.40
N GLY A 43 12.40 16.10 -9.46
CA GLY A 43 13.34 15.04 -9.80
C GLY A 43 13.21 13.79 -8.91
N LEU A 44 12.04 13.54 -8.32
CA LEU A 44 11.76 12.37 -7.51
C LEU A 44 11.02 11.31 -8.35
N ARG A 45 11.44 10.04 -8.27
CA ARG A 45 10.66 8.94 -8.86
C ARG A 45 9.38 8.72 -8.08
N SER A 46 8.29 8.47 -8.79
CA SER A 46 7.00 8.19 -8.14
C SER A 46 6.21 7.10 -8.85
N CYS A 47 5.55 6.29 -8.05
CA CYS A 47 4.53 5.34 -8.45
C CYS A 47 3.23 5.74 -7.76
N LEU A 48 2.24 6.19 -8.53
CA LEU A 48 1.05 6.83 -7.99
C LEU A 48 -0.18 5.96 -8.19
N CYS A 49 -1.12 6.05 -7.26
CA CYS A 49 -2.46 5.51 -7.39
C CYS A 49 -3.47 6.38 -6.65
N TYR A 50 -4.73 6.32 -7.06
CA TYR A 50 -5.83 7.00 -6.38
C TYR A 50 -6.63 6.01 -5.52
N GLU A 51 -6.99 6.41 -4.31
CA GLU A 51 -7.75 5.64 -3.36
C GLU A 51 -9.21 5.44 -3.79
N VAL A 52 -9.56 4.27 -4.31
CA VAL A 52 -10.96 3.90 -4.59
C VAL A 52 -11.65 3.51 -3.28
N SER A 53 -12.86 4.04 -3.07
CA SER A 53 -13.68 3.76 -1.90
C SER A 53 -15.16 4.00 -2.21
N ASP A 54 -16.05 3.25 -1.56
CA ASP A 54 -17.51 3.44 -1.65
C ASP A 54 -18.04 4.47 -0.63
N ARG A 55 -17.18 4.98 0.28
CA ARG A 55 -17.58 5.86 1.40
C ARG A 55 -18.26 7.16 0.97
N ASP A 56 -17.83 7.73 -0.13
CA ASP A 56 -18.29 9.03 -0.62
C ASP A 56 -19.36 8.92 -1.72
N GLY A 57 -19.92 7.73 -1.90
CA GLY A 57 -20.97 7.44 -2.85
C GLY A 57 -20.48 6.99 -4.22
N GLU A 58 -21.42 6.44 -5.03
CA GLU A 58 -21.10 5.76 -6.28
C GLU A 58 -20.43 6.68 -7.31
N GLU A 59 -20.83 7.95 -7.38
CA GLU A 59 -20.25 8.90 -8.33
C GLU A 59 -18.76 9.10 -8.10
N LYS A 60 -18.35 9.38 -6.86
CA LYS A 60 -16.94 9.56 -6.50
C LYS A 60 -16.14 8.27 -6.63
N CYS A 61 -16.74 7.13 -6.29
CA CYS A 61 -16.13 5.83 -6.51
C CYS A 61 -15.80 5.61 -8.00
N LEU A 62 -16.73 5.89 -8.92
CA LEU A 62 -16.50 5.77 -10.35
C LEU A 62 -15.46 6.78 -10.87
N GLN A 63 -15.44 8.01 -10.34
CA GLN A 63 -14.40 8.99 -10.65
C GLN A 63 -13.01 8.49 -10.21
N ALA A 64 -12.89 7.89 -9.03
CA ALA A 64 -11.64 7.34 -8.52
C ALA A 64 -11.14 6.15 -9.35
N ILE A 65 -12.05 5.25 -9.77
CA ILE A 65 -11.73 4.16 -10.69
C ILE A 65 -11.20 4.71 -12.02
N LYS A 66 -11.90 5.71 -12.56
CA LYS A 66 -11.50 6.36 -13.82
C LYS A 66 -10.17 7.08 -13.69
N GLU A 67 -9.89 7.78 -12.59
CA GLU A 67 -8.62 8.47 -12.33
C GLU A 67 -7.44 7.50 -12.38
N ASN A 68 -7.55 6.32 -11.73
CA ASN A 68 -6.54 5.27 -11.84
C ASN A 68 -6.34 4.80 -13.28
N ALA A 69 -7.43 4.49 -13.98
CA ALA A 69 -7.37 3.97 -15.35
C ALA A 69 -6.78 4.97 -16.35
N ASP A 70 -7.13 6.25 -16.21
CA ASP A 70 -6.61 7.34 -17.04
C ASP A 70 -5.12 7.55 -16.77
N PHE A 71 -4.71 7.56 -15.49
CA PHE A 71 -3.32 7.76 -15.12
C PHE A 71 -2.42 6.58 -15.53
N ILE A 72 -2.92 5.33 -15.44
CA ILE A 72 -2.22 4.16 -15.98
C ILE A 72 -1.99 4.34 -17.49
N THR A 73 -3.02 4.77 -18.21
CA THR A 73 -2.92 5.05 -19.65
C THR A 73 -1.91 6.15 -19.96
N GLU A 74 -1.89 7.20 -19.15
CA GLU A 74 -0.90 8.28 -19.27
C GLU A 74 0.53 7.76 -19.09
N CYS A 75 0.79 6.95 -18.06
CA CYS A 75 2.10 6.35 -17.82
C CYS A 75 2.56 5.44 -18.99
N GLU A 76 1.65 4.62 -19.54
CA GLU A 76 1.92 3.76 -20.69
C GLU A 76 2.30 4.56 -21.95
N GLN A 77 1.66 5.72 -22.15
CA GLN A 77 1.94 6.62 -23.29
C GLN A 77 3.24 7.40 -23.11
N ARG A 78 3.47 7.95 -21.92
CA ARG A 78 4.65 8.76 -21.61
C ARG A 78 5.95 7.94 -21.62
N LYS A 79 5.91 6.72 -21.13
CA LYS A 79 7.08 5.84 -20.95
C LYS A 79 8.23 6.54 -20.20
N ASP A 80 7.88 7.40 -19.25
CA ASP A 80 8.84 8.14 -18.44
C ASP A 80 9.39 7.20 -17.35
N PRO A 81 10.72 6.94 -17.29
CA PRO A 81 11.31 6.03 -16.31
C PRO A 81 11.21 6.54 -14.87
N MET A 82 10.84 7.81 -14.68
CA MET A 82 10.63 8.41 -13.37
C MET A 82 9.20 8.26 -12.85
N LEU A 83 8.29 7.72 -13.67
CA LEU A 83 6.86 7.68 -13.37
C LEU A 83 6.29 6.28 -13.60
N ALA A 84 5.55 5.79 -12.63
CA ALA A 84 4.80 4.54 -12.71
C ALA A 84 3.40 4.72 -12.10
N ALA A 85 2.52 3.76 -12.37
CA ALA A 85 1.17 3.73 -11.83
C ALA A 85 0.86 2.36 -11.23
N MET A 86 0.04 2.36 -10.18
CA MET A 86 -0.69 1.20 -9.67
C MET A 86 -2.18 1.50 -9.66
N PHE A 87 -3.01 0.51 -9.37
CA PHE A 87 -4.43 0.71 -9.15
C PHE A 87 -4.70 0.78 -7.64
N GLY A 88 -5.14 1.93 -7.13
CA GLY A 88 -5.35 2.15 -5.69
C GLY A 88 -6.73 1.68 -5.21
N GLY A 89 -6.76 1.09 -4.02
CA GLY A 89 -7.99 0.82 -3.27
C GLY A 89 -7.77 1.13 -1.80
N HIS A 90 -8.75 1.70 -1.10
CA HIS A 90 -8.59 2.07 0.30
C HIS A 90 -8.38 0.83 1.19
N ALA A 91 -9.44 0.30 1.78
CA ALA A 91 -9.43 -0.86 2.67
C ALA A 91 -10.69 -1.70 2.43
N LEU A 92 -10.65 -2.98 2.75
CA LEU A 92 -11.70 -3.91 2.33
C LEU A 92 -13.08 -3.60 2.91
N PHE A 93 -13.12 -3.05 4.13
CA PHE A 93 -14.39 -2.63 4.76
C PHE A 93 -15.03 -1.38 4.11
N THR A 94 -14.33 -0.74 3.18
CA THR A 94 -14.82 0.44 2.44
C THR A 94 -15.03 0.19 0.95
N ILE A 95 -14.82 -1.04 0.49
CA ILE A 95 -14.93 -1.42 -0.92
C ILE A 95 -15.83 -2.65 -1.01
N SER A 96 -16.94 -2.54 -1.75
CA SER A 96 -17.81 -3.68 -2.03
C SER A 96 -17.23 -4.62 -3.09
N ASP A 97 -17.71 -5.87 -3.14
CA ASP A 97 -17.31 -6.83 -4.18
C ASP A 97 -17.61 -6.29 -5.58
N LYS A 98 -18.77 -5.61 -5.74
CA LYS A 98 -19.12 -4.93 -6.99
C LYS A 98 -18.07 -3.89 -7.40
N THR A 99 -17.51 -3.18 -6.45
CA THR A 99 -16.47 -2.18 -6.71
C THR A 99 -15.14 -2.86 -7.02
N PHE A 100 -14.79 -3.95 -6.36
CA PHE A 100 -13.62 -4.74 -6.75
C PHE A 100 -13.72 -5.27 -8.18
N ASP A 101 -14.87 -5.80 -8.59
CA ASP A 101 -15.08 -6.26 -9.97
C ASP A 101 -14.87 -5.11 -10.98
N ARG A 102 -15.40 -3.92 -10.68
CA ARG A 102 -15.20 -2.71 -11.51
C ARG A 102 -13.73 -2.28 -11.57
N MET A 103 -13.01 -2.35 -10.45
CA MET A 103 -11.57 -2.05 -10.40
C MET A 103 -10.78 -3.04 -11.27
N VAL A 104 -11.09 -4.33 -11.18
CA VAL A 104 -10.44 -5.38 -11.97
C VAL A 104 -10.72 -5.21 -13.46
N GLU A 105 -11.97 -4.92 -13.83
CA GLU A 105 -12.36 -4.62 -15.23
C GLU A 105 -11.61 -3.40 -15.77
N ALA A 106 -11.57 -2.30 -15.01
CA ALA A 106 -10.91 -1.06 -15.42
C ALA A 106 -9.39 -1.20 -15.52
N ASN A 107 -8.77 -1.95 -14.59
CA ASN A 107 -7.34 -2.26 -14.63
C ASN A 107 -6.97 -3.18 -15.80
N ASN A 108 -7.80 -4.14 -16.10
CA ASN A 108 -7.60 -5.13 -17.17
C ASN A 108 -6.19 -5.78 -17.15
N GLY A 109 -5.68 -6.06 -15.96
CA GLY A 109 -4.36 -6.70 -15.77
C GLY A 109 -3.13 -5.85 -16.13
N ARG A 110 -3.30 -4.54 -16.37
CA ARG A 110 -2.21 -3.64 -16.77
C ARG A 110 -1.20 -3.39 -15.66
N THR A 111 -1.66 -3.22 -14.42
CA THR A 111 -0.80 -2.95 -13.26
C THR A 111 -1.19 -3.84 -12.07
N GLY A 112 -0.36 -3.83 -11.01
CA GLY A 112 -0.75 -4.34 -9.70
C GLY A 112 -1.62 -3.34 -8.93
N TYR A 113 -2.01 -3.75 -7.72
CA TYR A 113 -2.87 -2.95 -6.84
C TYR A 113 -2.09 -2.48 -5.61
N HIS A 114 -2.49 -1.34 -5.06
CA HIS A 114 -2.02 -0.85 -3.77
C HIS A 114 -3.23 -0.66 -2.86
N ILE A 115 -3.37 -1.51 -1.83
CA ILE A 115 -4.56 -1.61 -0.97
C ILE A 115 -4.12 -1.79 0.48
N HIS A 116 -4.82 -1.14 1.44
CA HIS A 116 -4.67 -1.39 2.87
C HIS A 116 -5.43 -2.66 3.26
N VAL A 117 -4.78 -3.59 3.95
CA VAL A 117 -5.32 -4.92 4.22
C VAL A 117 -5.11 -5.32 5.67
N SER A 118 -6.19 -5.71 6.34
CA SER A 118 -6.13 -6.20 7.73
C SER A 118 -5.34 -5.27 8.65
N GLU A 119 -5.51 -3.96 8.44
CA GLU A 119 -4.88 -2.93 9.24
C GLU A 119 -5.45 -2.94 10.66
N GLY A 120 -6.77 -2.87 10.79
CA GLY A 120 -7.51 -3.03 12.04
C GLY A 120 -8.41 -4.25 12.02
N MET A 121 -8.86 -4.71 13.19
CA MET A 121 -9.78 -5.84 13.31
C MET A 121 -11.16 -5.57 12.69
N ASN A 122 -11.55 -4.29 12.54
CA ASN A 122 -12.77 -3.90 11.82
C ASN A 122 -12.76 -4.40 10.37
N ASP A 123 -11.61 -4.36 9.69
CA ASP A 123 -11.46 -4.86 8.33
C ASP A 123 -11.71 -6.38 8.26
N VAL A 124 -11.18 -7.12 9.24
CA VAL A 124 -11.40 -8.56 9.36
C VAL A 124 -12.85 -8.90 9.68
N TYR A 125 -13.46 -8.22 10.65
CA TYR A 125 -14.84 -8.48 11.06
C TYR A 125 -15.85 -8.13 9.96
N ASP A 126 -15.68 -6.98 9.30
CA ASP A 126 -16.52 -6.58 8.17
C ASP A 126 -16.47 -7.63 7.04
N SER A 127 -15.26 -8.02 6.66
CA SER A 127 -15.04 -8.99 5.60
C SER A 127 -15.68 -10.35 5.90
N LEU A 128 -15.55 -10.83 7.15
CA LEU A 128 -16.18 -12.08 7.58
C LEU A 128 -17.70 -11.96 7.65
N GLN A 129 -18.22 -10.86 8.22
CA GLN A 129 -19.66 -10.66 8.44
C GLN A 129 -20.42 -10.50 7.13
N ASN A 130 -19.90 -9.68 6.22
CA ASN A 130 -20.61 -9.28 5.01
C ASN A 130 -20.31 -10.21 3.81
N TYR A 131 -19.15 -10.85 3.78
CA TYR A 131 -18.68 -11.63 2.61
C TYR A 131 -18.31 -13.09 2.95
N GLY A 132 -18.28 -13.47 4.24
CA GLY A 132 -17.93 -14.84 4.66
C GLY A 132 -16.50 -15.24 4.34
N ARG A 133 -15.61 -14.27 4.04
CA ARG A 133 -14.21 -14.44 3.68
C ARG A 133 -13.34 -13.55 4.55
N ARG A 134 -12.09 -13.96 4.80
CA ARG A 134 -11.11 -13.06 5.39
C ARG A 134 -10.54 -12.11 4.31
N PRO A 135 -9.96 -10.96 4.69
CA PRO A 135 -9.53 -9.92 3.74
C PRO A 135 -8.68 -10.42 2.57
N VAL A 136 -7.61 -11.19 2.83
CA VAL A 136 -6.72 -11.67 1.76
C VAL A 136 -7.40 -12.71 0.88
N GLN A 137 -8.26 -13.57 1.44
CA GLN A 137 -9.06 -14.52 0.66
C GLN A 137 -10.01 -13.81 -0.29
N ARG A 138 -10.66 -12.73 0.19
CA ARG A 138 -11.55 -11.90 -0.63
C ARG A 138 -10.81 -11.27 -1.81
N LEU A 139 -9.61 -10.73 -1.59
CA LEU A 139 -8.77 -10.22 -2.68
C LEU A 139 -8.34 -11.30 -3.67
N GLN A 140 -8.07 -12.52 -3.20
CA GLN A 140 -7.76 -13.66 -4.06
C GLN A 140 -8.94 -14.02 -4.96
N ASP A 141 -10.15 -14.07 -4.41
CA ASP A 141 -11.37 -14.40 -5.14
C ASP A 141 -11.64 -13.40 -6.29
N HIS A 142 -11.27 -12.13 -6.11
CA HIS A 142 -11.37 -11.09 -7.16
C HIS A 142 -10.16 -11.00 -8.11
N GLY A 143 -9.12 -11.84 -7.92
CA GLY A 143 -7.93 -11.82 -8.78
C GLY A 143 -7.06 -10.58 -8.62
N ILE A 144 -7.08 -9.94 -7.46
CA ILE A 144 -6.31 -8.70 -7.16
C ILE A 144 -4.88 -9.02 -6.76
N LEU A 145 -4.64 -10.20 -6.16
CA LEU A 145 -3.32 -10.60 -5.69
C LEU A 145 -2.36 -10.93 -6.84
N GLY A 146 -1.09 -10.72 -6.62
CA GLY A 146 -0.05 -11.03 -7.60
C GLY A 146 1.28 -10.29 -7.34
N PRO A 147 2.33 -10.60 -8.11
CA PRO A 147 3.69 -10.13 -7.84
C PRO A 147 3.91 -8.61 -8.05
N LYS A 148 2.91 -7.90 -8.57
CA LYS A 148 2.93 -6.44 -8.70
C LYS A 148 1.99 -5.74 -7.70
N THR A 149 1.32 -6.49 -6.82
CA THR A 149 0.37 -5.94 -5.84
C THR A 149 1.05 -5.71 -4.50
N ILE A 150 0.80 -4.55 -3.90
CA ILE A 150 1.25 -4.16 -2.56
C ILE A 150 0.05 -4.19 -1.61
N LEU A 151 0.19 -4.93 -0.52
CA LEU A 151 -0.73 -4.91 0.61
C LEU A 151 -0.12 -4.09 1.75
N GLY A 152 -0.75 -2.97 2.08
CA GLY A 152 -0.37 -2.16 3.23
C GLY A 152 -0.72 -2.82 4.55
N HIS A 153 0.10 -2.63 5.57
CA HIS A 153 -0.07 -3.05 6.97
C HIS A 153 -0.05 -4.55 7.24
N CYS A 154 -1.04 -5.31 6.83
CA CYS A 154 -1.18 -6.76 7.06
C CYS A 154 -0.99 -7.16 8.54
N ILE A 155 -1.52 -6.38 9.49
CA ILE A 155 -1.33 -6.58 10.93
C ILE A 155 -2.09 -7.82 11.41
N HIS A 156 -3.35 -7.94 11.00
CA HIS A 156 -4.28 -8.96 11.49
C HIS A 156 -4.48 -10.13 10.51
N VAL A 157 -3.49 -10.39 9.64
CA VAL A 157 -3.48 -11.56 8.77
C VAL A 157 -3.21 -12.83 9.57
N ASN A 158 -3.90 -13.94 9.23
CA ASN A 158 -3.64 -15.23 9.83
C ASN A 158 -2.68 -16.08 8.99
N THR A 159 -2.34 -17.27 9.47
CA THR A 159 -1.40 -18.18 8.79
C THR A 159 -1.87 -18.56 7.39
N ALA A 160 -3.16 -18.84 7.19
CA ALA A 160 -3.69 -19.19 5.87
C ALA A 160 -3.57 -18.03 4.88
N GLU A 161 -3.86 -16.81 5.32
CA GLU A 161 -3.69 -15.60 4.51
C GLU A 161 -2.21 -15.34 4.17
N MET A 162 -1.29 -15.60 5.10
CA MET A 162 0.15 -15.50 4.82
C MET A 162 0.61 -16.50 3.74
N GLU A 163 0.06 -17.71 3.72
CA GLU A 163 0.37 -18.67 2.65
C GLU A 163 -0.18 -18.21 1.30
N ILE A 164 -1.41 -17.66 1.25
CA ILE A 164 -1.97 -17.06 0.02
C ILE A 164 -1.07 -15.92 -0.50
N ILE A 165 -0.65 -15.01 0.37
CA ILE A 165 0.25 -13.91 0.01
C ILE A 165 1.56 -14.45 -0.59
N LYS A 166 2.14 -15.47 0.04
CA LYS A 166 3.35 -16.14 -0.45
C LYS A 166 3.15 -16.80 -1.81
N GLU A 167 2.10 -17.60 -1.96
CA GLU A 167 1.83 -18.38 -3.18
C GLU A 167 1.56 -17.47 -4.39
N THR A 168 0.91 -16.34 -4.18
CA THR A 168 0.61 -15.35 -5.22
C THR A 168 1.81 -14.44 -5.53
N GLY A 169 2.86 -14.47 -4.71
CA GLY A 169 4.00 -13.56 -4.82
C GLY A 169 3.67 -12.12 -4.49
N THR A 170 2.54 -11.88 -3.80
CA THR A 170 2.09 -10.54 -3.42
C THR A 170 3.03 -9.93 -2.38
N MET A 171 3.30 -8.64 -2.50
CA MET A 171 4.19 -7.89 -1.63
C MET A 171 3.45 -7.31 -0.43
N VAL A 172 4.12 -7.20 0.71
CA VAL A 172 3.58 -6.55 1.91
C VAL A 172 4.45 -5.37 2.29
N VAL A 173 3.85 -4.25 2.65
CA VAL A 173 4.54 -3.06 3.18
C VAL A 173 4.07 -2.77 4.59
N ASN A 174 4.99 -2.83 5.54
CA ASN A 174 4.74 -2.49 6.94
C ASN A 174 4.96 -0.99 7.17
N ASN A 175 3.99 -0.34 7.80
CA ASN A 175 4.01 1.08 8.17
C ASN A 175 4.09 1.23 9.71
N PRO A 176 5.25 1.07 10.33
CA PRO A 176 5.35 0.84 11.78
C PRO A 176 4.88 2.01 12.62
N GLU A 177 5.15 3.24 12.21
CA GLU A 177 4.73 4.44 12.95
C GLU A 177 3.22 4.67 12.87
N SER A 178 2.65 4.52 11.69
CA SER A 178 1.20 4.58 11.50
C SER A 178 0.49 3.51 12.34
N ASN A 179 0.97 2.27 12.28
CA ASN A 179 0.41 1.16 13.07
C ASN A 179 0.40 1.46 14.57
N MET A 180 1.49 2.02 15.08
CA MET A 180 1.65 2.39 16.50
C MET A 180 0.83 3.64 16.85
N GLY A 181 0.85 4.66 16.01
CA GLY A 181 0.14 5.92 16.21
C GLY A 181 -1.38 5.74 16.21
N ASN A 182 -1.88 4.86 15.35
CA ASN A 182 -3.30 4.49 15.30
C ASN A 182 -3.70 3.41 16.33
N ALA A 183 -2.74 2.89 17.10
CA ALA A 183 -2.94 1.86 18.13
C ALA A 183 -3.63 0.59 17.60
N ILE A 184 -3.37 0.21 16.35
CA ILE A 184 -4.02 -0.91 15.65
C ILE A 184 -3.26 -2.23 15.75
N GLY A 185 -2.05 -2.23 16.30
CA GLY A 185 -1.25 -3.42 16.52
C GLY A 185 0.11 -3.39 15.82
N ILE A 186 0.79 -4.51 15.81
CA ILE A 186 2.13 -4.66 15.24
C ILE A 186 2.09 -5.71 14.13
N CYS A 187 2.54 -5.36 12.94
CA CYS A 187 2.64 -6.27 11.81
C CYS A 187 3.53 -7.48 12.19
N PRO A 188 3.14 -8.73 11.88
CA PRO A 188 3.88 -9.95 12.21
C PRO A 188 5.10 -10.15 11.29
N VAL A 189 5.99 -9.16 11.23
CA VAL A 189 7.15 -9.09 10.33
C VAL A 189 7.98 -10.37 10.33
N LEU A 190 8.31 -10.90 11.54
CA LEU A 190 9.14 -12.09 11.64
C LEU A 190 8.49 -13.33 11.01
N GLN A 191 7.15 -13.44 11.13
CA GLN A 191 6.41 -14.57 10.57
C GLN A 191 6.29 -14.48 9.05
N LEU A 192 6.05 -13.29 8.51
CA LEU A 192 5.98 -13.02 7.07
C LEU A 192 7.35 -13.20 6.42
N TYR A 193 8.40 -12.66 7.02
CA TYR A 193 9.79 -12.77 6.54
C TYR A 193 10.26 -14.23 6.49
N LYS A 194 10.00 -15.00 7.56
CA LYS A 194 10.35 -16.43 7.63
C LYS A 194 9.70 -17.27 6.53
N ARG A 195 8.55 -16.84 6.02
CA ARG A 195 7.85 -17.48 4.89
C ARG A 195 8.43 -17.12 3.53
N GLY A 196 9.34 -16.15 3.48
CA GLY A 196 9.93 -15.66 2.23
C GLY A 196 9.03 -14.69 1.47
N ILE A 197 8.03 -14.10 2.12
CA ILE A 197 7.21 -13.03 1.54
C ILE A 197 8.09 -11.78 1.35
N LEU A 198 7.99 -11.13 0.19
CA LEU A 198 8.68 -9.87 -0.06
C LEU A 198 8.05 -8.77 0.80
N LEU A 199 8.81 -8.33 1.79
CA LEU A 199 8.38 -7.41 2.82
C LEU A 199 9.13 -6.09 2.69
N GLY A 200 8.41 -5.00 2.47
CA GLY A 200 8.95 -3.65 2.44
C GLY A 200 8.60 -2.84 3.69
N MET A 201 9.14 -1.63 3.74
CA MET A 201 8.87 -0.64 4.78
C MET A 201 8.33 0.63 4.14
N GLY A 202 7.21 1.11 4.64
CA GLY A 202 6.60 2.38 4.30
C GLY A 202 6.40 3.25 5.54
N THR A 203 5.88 4.43 5.33
CA THR A 203 5.69 5.44 6.37
C THR A 203 4.23 5.82 6.57
N ASP A 204 3.35 5.47 5.60
CA ASP A 204 2.01 6.02 5.58
C ASP A 204 2.06 7.57 5.65
N ALA A 205 1.07 8.24 6.22
CA ALA A 205 1.05 9.69 6.34
C ALA A 205 1.68 10.21 7.65
N TYR A 206 2.61 9.47 8.26
CA TYR A 206 3.20 9.82 9.58
C TYR A 206 4.52 10.56 9.48
N THR A 207 5.43 10.10 8.62
CA THR A 207 6.77 10.67 8.50
C THR A 207 7.33 10.46 7.09
N ASN A 208 8.39 11.19 6.74
CA ASN A 208 9.22 10.89 5.57
C ASN A 208 10.59 10.31 5.97
N ASP A 209 10.86 10.18 7.28
CA ASP A 209 12.11 9.65 7.82
C ASP A 209 12.07 8.11 7.90
N MET A 210 12.61 7.46 6.87
CA MET A 210 12.69 6.02 6.79
C MET A 210 13.59 5.38 7.85
N LEU A 211 14.56 6.11 8.41
CA LEU A 211 15.40 5.61 9.49
C LEU A 211 14.68 5.65 10.85
N GLU A 212 13.79 6.61 11.04
CA GLU A 212 12.88 6.63 12.17
C GLU A 212 11.92 5.44 12.11
N SER A 213 11.30 5.21 10.96
CA SER A 213 10.46 4.03 10.72
C SER A 213 11.20 2.71 10.96
N LEU A 214 12.47 2.60 10.57
CA LEU A 214 13.30 1.43 10.86
C LEU A 214 13.48 1.21 12.36
N LYS A 215 13.77 2.29 13.11
CA LYS A 215 13.90 2.22 14.56
C LYS A 215 12.62 1.76 15.23
N VAL A 216 11.47 2.35 14.83
CA VAL A 216 10.16 1.99 15.37
C VAL A 216 9.79 0.54 15.02
N ALA A 217 10.03 0.11 13.79
CA ALA A 217 9.82 -1.29 13.39
C ALA A 217 10.62 -2.26 14.24
N LEU A 218 11.90 -1.98 14.47
CA LEU A 218 12.77 -2.84 15.29
C LEU A 218 12.29 -2.92 16.74
N CYS A 219 12.02 -1.77 17.35
CA CYS A 219 11.55 -1.71 18.74
C CYS A 219 10.22 -2.43 18.92
N SER A 220 9.27 -2.25 17.97
CA SER A 220 7.96 -2.90 18.02
C SER A 220 8.07 -4.42 17.91
N GLN A 221 8.92 -4.96 17.00
CA GLN A 221 9.14 -6.41 16.88
C GLN A 221 9.74 -6.99 18.17
N ARG A 222 10.71 -6.33 18.77
CA ARG A 222 11.32 -6.77 20.04
C ARG A 222 10.34 -6.74 21.20
N SER A 223 9.54 -5.68 21.30
CA SER A 223 8.49 -5.54 22.32
C SER A 223 7.42 -6.62 22.17
N GLN A 224 6.91 -6.83 20.97
CA GLN A 224 5.86 -7.84 20.70
C GLN A 224 6.32 -9.26 21.02
N ASN A 225 7.58 -9.61 20.72
CA ASN A 225 8.11 -10.94 20.91
C ASN A 225 8.78 -11.13 22.28
N CYS A 226 8.91 -10.08 23.09
CA CYS A 226 9.63 -10.09 24.38
C CYS A 226 11.08 -10.62 24.25
N LEU A 227 11.76 -10.37 23.14
CA LEU A 227 13.09 -10.85 22.81
C LEU A 227 13.98 -9.70 22.29
N PRO A 228 15.14 -9.43 22.92
CA PRO A 228 16.00 -8.31 22.53
C PRO A 228 16.84 -8.58 21.26
N ASN A 229 16.97 -9.82 20.85
CA ASN A 229 17.87 -10.27 19.76
C ASN A 229 17.15 -10.62 18.45
N VAL A 230 15.88 -10.23 18.28
CA VAL A 230 15.11 -10.46 17.05
C VAL A 230 14.93 -9.19 16.21
N GLY A 231 14.58 -9.34 14.97
CA GLY A 231 14.10 -8.29 14.08
C GLY A 231 15.17 -7.47 13.37
N TRP A 232 16.44 -7.55 13.75
CA TRP A 232 17.48 -6.69 13.15
C TRP A 232 17.66 -6.98 11.65
N CYS A 233 17.88 -8.23 11.29
CA CYS A 233 18.10 -8.60 9.89
C CYS A 233 16.85 -8.35 9.05
N GLU A 234 15.69 -8.76 9.56
CA GLU A 234 14.41 -8.63 8.88
C GLU A 234 14.08 -7.16 8.58
N VAL A 235 14.16 -6.30 9.60
CA VAL A 235 13.81 -4.89 9.48
C VAL A 235 14.80 -4.13 8.60
N THR A 236 16.11 -4.41 8.71
CA THR A 236 17.12 -3.80 7.85
C THR A 236 16.98 -4.26 6.40
N ASP A 237 16.66 -5.53 6.17
CA ASP A 237 16.42 -6.04 4.82
C ASP A 237 15.17 -5.41 4.16
N MET A 238 14.12 -5.14 4.94
CA MET A 238 12.93 -4.42 4.43
C MET A 238 13.32 -3.07 3.84
N LEU A 239 14.08 -2.25 4.56
CA LEU A 239 14.45 -0.91 4.11
C LEU A 239 15.55 -0.93 3.04
N PHE A 240 16.68 -1.63 3.29
CA PHE A 240 17.88 -1.47 2.46
C PHE A 240 18.00 -2.45 1.30
N LYS A 241 17.18 -3.52 1.26
CA LYS A 241 17.21 -4.51 0.18
C LYS A 241 15.88 -4.68 -0.52
N ASN A 242 14.79 -4.79 0.25
CA ASN A 242 13.50 -5.18 -0.30
C ASN A 242 12.74 -4.01 -0.92
N ASN A 243 12.81 -2.80 -0.34
CA ASN A 243 12.21 -1.62 -0.95
C ASN A 243 12.75 -1.35 -2.37
N ALA A 244 13.98 -1.75 -2.66
CA ALA A 244 14.54 -1.64 -4.01
C ALA A 244 14.07 -2.73 -4.99
N LYS A 245 13.33 -3.74 -4.52
CA LYS A 245 12.74 -4.82 -5.33
C LYS A 245 11.24 -4.65 -5.55
N ILE A 246 10.59 -3.88 -4.66
CA ILE A 246 9.21 -3.45 -4.78
C ILE A 246 9.11 -2.34 -5.81
#